data_9e15616c89df23b3805f28ef2dfc21dd
#
_entry.id   9e15616c89df23b3805f28ef2dfc21dd
#
_cell.length_a   1.000
_cell.length_b   1.000
_cell.length_c   1.000
_cell.angle_alpha   90.00
_cell.angle_beta   90.00
_cell.angle_gamma   90.00
#
_symmetry.space_group_name_H-M   'P 1'
#
loop_
_entity.id
_entity.type
_entity.pdbx_description
1 polymer ?
#
loop_
_entity_poly.entity_id
_entity_poly.type
_entity_poly.pdbx_seq_one_letter_code
_entity_poly.pdbx_strand_id
1 'polypeptide(L)'
;MKNRCRLICLGALLILVLTGCVNQHPEEQDGTVENPRIAATSVAVVQICEKLDLDLVGVPHSDLAELPEQYTDAVSLGSPMSPDLELLSQLQPDWVLSPSSLMSDLKPKYEAAGLHYAFLNLKSVQGMFKSIDEMGTLFHREEQAQALVQEFEEYNALFQQKKQSENSPKVLILMGLPGSYVVATENSYVGSLVELAGGINVYAGTEDEFLNINTEDMLDKDPDIILRTAHAMPDSVMEMFAEEFVTNDIWKHFRAVESGQVYDLSYADFGMSANFNYQRALDTLEELLYADSRTGV
;
A
#
# COMPACT_ATOMS: atom_id res chain seq x y z
N MET A 1 99.49 -34.64 -15.70
CA MET A 1 99.75 -34.14 -14.34
C MET A 1 98.95 -32.83 -14.16
N LYS A 2 97.98 -32.86 -13.36
CA LYS A 2 97.49 -31.91 -12.34
C LYS A 2 97.56 -30.43 -12.67
N ASN A 3 96.38 -29.76 -12.80
CA ASN A 3 96.14 -28.63 -11.93
C ASN A 3 94.63 -28.28 -11.91
N ARG A 4 94.17 -28.22 -10.73
CA ARG A 4 92.82 -27.82 -10.39
C ARG A 4 92.70 -26.30 -10.49
N CYS A 5 91.67 -25.80 -11.17
CA CYS A 5 91.26 -24.42 -11.08
C CYS A 5 89.83 -24.35 -10.60
N ARG A 6 89.65 -23.83 -9.41
CA ARG A 6 88.35 -23.60 -8.77
C ARG A 6 87.70 -22.39 -9.45
N LEU A 7 86.53 -22.59 -10.03
CA LEU A 7 85.65 -21.50 -10.50
C LEU A 7 84.53 -21.26 -9.46
N ILE A 8 84.60 -20.09 -8.89
CA ILE A 8 83.55 -19.59 -7.96
C ILE A 8 82.42 -19.08 -8.81
N CYS A 9 81.27 -19.79 -8.79
CA CYS A 9 80.00 -19.29 -9.39
C CYS A 9 79.36 -18.37 -8.42
N LEU A 10 79.35 -17.08 -8.73
CA LEU A 10 78.42 -16.09 -8.11
C LEU A 10 77.00 -16.35 -8.63
N GLY A 11 76.15 -16.89 -7.79
CA GLY A 11 74.69 -17.00 -8.07
C GLY A 11 74.03 -15.64 -7.93
N ALA A 12 73.62 -15.03 -9.03
CA ALA A 12 72.75 -13.89 -9.03
C ALA A 12 71.30 -14.39 -8.79
N LEU A 13 70.80 -14.13 -7.62
CA LEU A 13 69.36 -14.40 -7.23
C LEU A 13 68.49 -13.35 -7.92
N LEU A 14 67.86 -13.73 -9.02
CA LEU A 14 66.82 -12.89 -9.71
C LEU A 14 65.51 -13.01 -8.96
N ILE A 15 65.17 -12.01 -8.11
CA ILE A 15 63.91 -11.92 -7.49
C ILE A 15 62.89 -11.40 -8.53
N LEU A 16 62.08 -12.29 -9.09
CA LEU A 16 60.91 -11.94 -9.89
C LEU A 16 59.83 -11.41 -8.95
N VAL A 17 59.66 -10.09 -8.90
CA VAL A 17 58.51 -9.46 -8.29
C VAL A 17 57.31 -9.63 -9.24
N LEU A 18 56.50 -10.66 -8.99
CA LEU A 18 55.20 -10.80 -9.60
C LEU A 18 54.29 -9.74 -8.98
N THR A 19 54.16 -8.58 -9.63
CA THR A 19 53.09 -7.64 -9.40
C THR A 19 51.80 -8.28 -9.93
N GLY A 20 51.13 -9.04 -9.06
CA GLY A 20 49.76 -9.45 -9.29
C GLY A 20 48.90 -8.18 -9.35
N CYS A 21 48.36 -7.86 -10.53
CA CYS A 21 47.20 -6.98 -10.62
C CYS A 21 46.07 -7.67 -9.90
N VAL A 22 45.85 -7.32 -8.64
CA VAL A 22 44.59 -7.55 -7.96
C VAL A 22 43.60 -6.66 -8.72
N ASN A 23 42.76 -7.26 -9.56
CA ASN A 23 41.53 -6.63 -9.98
C ASN A 23 40.74 -6.36 -8.70
N GLN A 24 40.87 -5.15 -8.17
CA GLN A 24 39.89 -4.61 -7.27
C GLN A 24 38.60 -4.47 -8.12
N HIS A 25 37.72 -5.46 -8.03
CA HIS A 25 36.31 -5.15 -8.24
C HIS A 25 36.04 -3.93 -7.36
N PRO A 26 35.45 -2.86 -7.88
CA PRO A 26 34.86 -1.86 -6.99
C PRO A 26 33.97 -2.67 -6.06
N GLU A 27 34.25 -2.71 -4.77
CA GLU A 27 33.27 -2.98 -3.77
C GLU A 27 32.13 -1.99 -4.13
N GLU A 28 30.99 -2.49 -4.57
CA GLU A 28 29.75 -1.74 -4.48
C GLU A 28 29.74 -1.27 -3.03
N GLN A 29 30.05 0.00 -2.83
CA GLN A 29 29.78 0.65 -1.58
C GLN A 29 28.27 0.49 -1.43
N ASP A 30 27.88 -0.45 -0.60
CA ASP A 30 26.56 -0.49 0.01
C ASP A 30 26.44 0.86 0.74
N GLY A 31 25.97 1.83 -0.02
CA GLY A 31 25.79 3.21 0.44
C GLY A 31 24.51 3.29 1.26
N THR A 32 24.41 2.42 2.27
CA THR A 32 23.37 2.54 3.28
C THR A 32 23.60 3.84 4.03
N VAL A 33 22.84 4.86 3.66
CA VAL A 33 22.78 6.11 4.41
C VAL A 33 22.18 5.75 5.75
N GLU A 34 22.94 5.91 6.83
CA GLU A 34 22.54 5.50 8.19
C GLU A 34 21.22 6.18 8.63
N ASN A 35 20.91 7.38 8.11
CA ASN A 35 19.64 8.09 8.25
C ASN A 35 19.24 8.66 6.88
N PRO A 36 18.53 7.90 6.04
CA PRO A 36 18.13 8.38 4.72
C PRO A 36 17.13 9.52 4.81
N ARG A 37 17.25 10.48 3.91
CA ARG A 37 16.29 11.57 3.72
C ARG A 37 15.10 11.04 2.94
N ILE A 38 13.97 10.81 3.60
CA ILE A 38 12.80 10.19 3.00
C ILE A 38 11.71 11.23 2.78
N ALA A 39 11.07 11.21 1.61
CA ALA A 39 9.86 11.94 1.31
C ALA A 39 8.70 10.95 1.12
N ALA A 40 7.62 11.10 1.88
CA ALA A 40 6.41 10.30 1.77
C ALA A 40 5.32 11.11 1.06
N THR A 41 4.62 10.52 0.08
CA THR A 41 3.65 11.25 -0.74
C THR A 41 2.19 10.95 -0.41
N SER A 42 1.90 10.09 0.57
CA SER A 42 0.54 9.84 1.04
C SER A 42 0.51 9.63 2.56
N VAL A 43 -0.66 9.91 3.17
CA VAL A 43 -0.85 9.77 4.63
C VAL A 43 -0.58 8.34 5.09
N ALA A 44 -1.03 7.33 4.33
CA ALA A 44 -0.79 5.93 4.68
C ALA A 44 0.72 5.59 4.70
N VAL A 45 1.49 6.13 3.76
CA VAL A 45 2.97 5.98 3.74
C VAL A 45 3.61 6.70 4.92
N VAL A 46 3.13 7.90 5.28
CA VAL A 46 3.60 8.63 6.47
C VAL A 46 3.38 7.81 7.74
N GLN A 47 2.20 7.20 7.90
CA GLN A 47 1.89 6.34 9.04
C GLN A 47 2.81 5.11 9.12
N ILE A 48 3.14 4.50 7.97
CA ILE A 48 4.10 3.39 7.92
C ILE A 48 5.49 3.86 8.35
N CYS A 49 5.96 5.02 7.86
CA CYS A 49 7.23 5.60 8.26
C CYS A 49 7.28 5.90 9.75
N GLU A 50 6.19 6.42 10.33
CA GLU A 50 6.06 6.63 11.79
C GLU A 50 6.23 5.33 12.56
N LYS A 51 5.54 4.26 12.16
CA LYS A 51 5.61 2.96 12.81
C LYS A 51 6.99 2.30 12.70
N LEU A 52 7.74 2.63 11.66
CA LEU A 52 9.12 2.16 11.44
C LEU A 52 10.18 3.09 12.04
N ASP A 53 9.79 4.15 12.75
CA ASP A 53 10.70 5.14 13.33
C ASP A 53 11.66 5.73 12.28
N LEU A 54 11.08 6.17 11.14
CA LEU A 54 11.80 6.79 10.03
C LEU A 54 11.52 8.29 9.97
N ASP A 55 12.57 9.10 9.84
CA ASP A 55 12.45 10.54 9.67
C ASP A 55 11.97 10.90 8.26
N LEU A 56 11.09 11.92 8.14
CA LEU A 56 10.60 12.43 6.88
C LEU A 56 11.01 13.88 6.66
N VAL A 57 11.54 14.18 5.47
CA VAL A 57 11.85 15.55 5.02
C VAL A 57 10.72 16.18 4.22
N GLY A 58 9.79 15.37 3.71
CA GLY A 58 8.63 15.80 2.95
C GLY A 58 7.43 14.91 3.20
N VAL A 59 6.24 15.51 3.31
CA VAL A 59 4.96 14.85 3.61
C VAL A 59 3.85 15.35 2.70
N PRO A 60 2.76 14.60 2.47
CA PRO A 60 1.63 15.08 1.68
C PRO A 60 0.86 16.18 2.42
N HIS A 61 0.11 16.97 1.69
CA HIS A 61 -0.98 17.76 2.26
C HIS A 61 -2.23 16.89 2.39
N SER A 62 -2.93 16.96 3.51
CA SER A 62 -4.19 16.27 3.73
C SER A 62 -5.14 17.12 4.57
N ASP A 63 -6.38 17.29 4.07
CA ASP A 63 -7.49 17.91 4.82
C ASP A 63 -8.34 16.83 5.53
N LEU A 64 -8.12 15.55 5.25
CA LEU A 64 -8.94 14.44 5.73
C LEU A 64 -8.32 13.64 6.88
N ALA A 65 -7.02 13.81 7.11
CA ALA A 65 -6.31 13.15 8.18
C ALA A 65 -5.19 14.05 8.71
N GLU A 66 -5.04 14.08 10.01
CA GLU A 66 -3.90 14.73 10.66
C GLU A 66 -2.64 13.89 10.50
N LEU A 67 -1.53 14.56 10.25
CA LEU A 67 -0.22 13.92 10.20
C LEU A 67 0.32 13.78 11.64
N PRO A 68 1.17 12.76 11.92
CA PRO A 68 1.84 12.63 13.20
C PRO A 68 2.63 13.89 13.58
N GLU A 69 2.58 14.28 14.87
CA GLU A 69 3.22 15.51 15.38
C GLU A 69 4.72 15.59 15.05
N GLN A 70 5.40 14.45 15.02
CA GLN A 70 6.83 14.38 14.71
C GLN A 70 7.20 14.87 13.30
N TYR A 71 6.23 14.99 12.39
CA TYR A 71 6.46 15.43 10.99
C TYR A 71 5.92 16.84 10.72
N THR A 72 5.59 17.62 11.75
CA THR A 72 5.09 19.01 11.60
C THR A 72 6.09 19.94 10.91
N ASP A 73 7.38 19.69 11.07
CA ASP A 73 8.45 20.47 10.44
C ASP A 73 8.81 19.97 9.02
N ALA A 74 8.26 18.86 8.57
CA ALA A 74 8.49 18.34 7.23
C ALA A 74 7.82 19.21 6.17
N VAL A 75 8.44 19.30 4.98
CA VAL A 75 7.92 20.14 3.89
C VAL A 75 6.67 19.52 3.30
N SER A 76 5.60 20.31 3.17
CA SER A 76 4.39 19.86 2.50
C SER A 76 4.61 19.77 0.98
N LEU A 77 4.42 18.57 0.44
CA LEU A 77 4.60 18.22 -0.98
C LEU A 77 3.31 18.41 -1.81
N GLY A 78 2.22 18.87 -1.18
CA GLY A 78 0.92 19.02 -1.84
C GLY A 78 0.14 17.69 -1.94
N SER A 79 -0.73 17.59 -2.94
CA SER A 79 -1.63 16.43 -3.11
C SER A 79 -0.87 15.14 -3.41
N PRO A 80 -1.28 14.00 -2.82
CA PRO A 80 -0.72 12.69 -3.14
C PRO A 80 -0.75 12.33 -4.64
N MET A 81 -1.78 12.73 -5.35
CA MET A 81 -1.95 12.45 -6.78
C MET A 81 -1.02 13.29 -7.67
N SER A 82 -0.57 14.44 -7.17
CA SER A 82 0.32 15.35 -7.90
C SER A 82 1.26 16.06 -6.92
N PRO A 83 2.25 15.34 -6.36
CA PRO A 83 3.24 15.93 -5.48
C PRO A 83 4.08 16.97 -6.24
N ASP A 84 4.52 18.00 -5.55
CA ASP A 84 5.35 19.05 -6.10
C ASP A 84 6.77 18.51 -6.39
N LEU A 85 7.04 18.26 -7.67
CA LEU A 85 8.32 17.71 -8.13
C LEU A 85 9.48 18.71 -7.99
N GLU A 86 9.19 20.00 -8.02
CA GLU A 86 10.21 21.03 -7.82
C GLU A 86 10.68 21.04 -6.37
N LEU A 87 9.74 20.99 -5.41
CA LEU A 87 10.06 20.84 -3.99
C LEU A 87 10.77 19.52 -3.70
N LEU A 88 10.32 18.41 -4.28
CA LEU A 88 11.01 17.13 -4.15
C LEU A 88 12.46 17.22 -4.64
N SER A 89 12.70 17.85 -5.80
CA SER A 89 14.05 18.03 -6.35
C SER A 89 14.91 18.94 -5.47
N GLN A 90 14.33 19.98 -4.86
CA GLN A 90 15.02 20.89 -3.93
C GLN A 90 15.37 20.21 -2.61
N LEU A 91 14.49 19.35 -2.12
CA LEU A 91 14.71 18.58 -0.88
C LEU A 91 15.84 17.56 -1.02
N GLN A 92 16.14 17.12 -2.24
CA GLN A 92 17.12 16.06 -2.53
C GLN A 92 16.93 14.84 -1.60
N PRO A 93 15.76 14.20 -1.60
CA PRO A 93 15.55 13.01 -0.80
C PRO A 93 16.38 11.84 -1.36
N ASP A 94 16.86 10.96 -0.48
CA ASP A 94 17.46 9.70 -0.90
C ASP A 94 16.38 8.75 -1.44
N TRP A 95 15.15 8.85 -0.89
CA TRP A 95 14.01 8.04 -1.30
C TRP A 95 12.71 8.84 -1.34
N VAL A 96 11.91 8.61 -2.39
CA VAL A 96 10.51 9.04 -2.49
C VAL A 96 9.60 7.82 -2.37
N LEU A 97 8.76 7.77 -1.35
CA LEU A 97 7.87 6.65 -1.08
C LEU A 97 6.43 7.03 -1.46
N SER A 98 5.79 6.20 -2.27
CA SER A 98 4.44 6.43 -2.80
C SER A 98 3.60 5.16 -2.79
N PRO A 99 2.26 5.24 -2.76
CA PRO A 99 1.42 4.06 -2.91
C PRO A 99 1.46 3.53 -4.35
N SER A 100 1.42 2.21 -4.51
CA SER A 100 1.49 1.56 -5.83
C SER A 100 0.28 1.85 -6.74
N SER A 101 -0.85 2.28 -6.18
CA SER A 101 -2.02 2.74 -6.94
C SER A 101 -1.72 3.97 -7.82
N LEU A 102 -0.71 4.77 -7.47
CA LEU A 102 -0.26 5.95 -8.24
C LEU A 102 0.98 5.68 -9.11
N MET A 103 1.44 4.43 -9.20
CA MET A 103 2.68 4.08 -9.91
C MET A 103 2.64 4.48 -11.39
N SER A 104 1.53 4.24 -12.09
CA SER A 104 1.39 4.56 -13.51
C SER A 104 1.60 6.05 -13.79
N ASP A 105 1.16 6.92 -12.87
CA ASP A 105 1.18 8.36 -13.04
C ASP A 105 2.46 9.01 -12.52
N LEU A 106 3.02 8.49 -11.43
CA LEU A 106 4.15 9.11 -10.73
C LEU A 106 5.51 8.57 -11.18
N LYS A 107 5.61 7.27 -11.51
CA LYS A 107 6.88 6.66 -11.90
C LYS A 107 7.58 7.39 -13.06
N PRO A 108 6.90 7.72 -14.19
CA PRO A 108 7.57 8.44 -15.29
C PRO A 108 8.06 9.84 -14.87
N LYS A 109 7.37 10.49 -13.95
CA LYS A 109 7.72 11.81 -13.42
C LYS A 109 8.95 11.74 -12.52
N TYR A 110 9.03 10.72 -11.65
CA TYR A 110 10.18 10.51 -10.77
C TYR A 110 11.44 10.14 -11.56
N GLU A 111 11.29 9.28 -12.58
CA GLU A 111 12.38 8.93 -13.50
C GLU A 111 12.91 10.16 -14.25
N ALA A 112 12.01 11.00 -14.77
CA ALA A 112 12.39 12.23 -15.46
C ALA A 112 13.07 13.26 -14.53
N ALA A 113 12.72 13.27 -13.24
CA ALA A 113 13.34 14.11 -12.22
C ALA A 113 14.64 13.51 -11.62
N GLY A 114 15.00 12.27 -11.99
CA GLY A 114 16.17 11.58 -11.46
C GLY A 114 16.08 11.22 -9.99
N LEU A 115 14.85 11.03 -9.47
CA LEU A 115 14.58 10.68 -8.08
C LEU A 115 14.67 9.16 -7.89
N HIS A 116 15.20 8.71 -6.76
CA HIS A 116 15.05 7.34 -6.33
C HIS A 116 13.68 7.18 -5.65
N TYR A 117 12.98 6.10 -5.95
CA TYR A 117 11.61 5.90 -5.46
C TYR A 117 11.33 4.44 -5.15
N ALA A 118 10.36 4.23 -4.25
CA ALA A 118 9.72 2.94 -4.03
C ALA A 118 8.20 3.12 -3.97
N PHE A 119 7.48 2.12 -4.48
CA PHE A 119 6.03 2.08 -4.46
C PHE A 119 5.56 0.96 -3.53
N LEU A 120 4.84 1.34 -2.47
CA LEU A 120 4.31 0.43 -1.47
C LEU A 120 2.98 -0.16 -1.96
N ASN A 121 2.82 -1.48 -1.80
CA ASN A 121 1.56 -2.13 -2.12
C ASN A 121 0.55 -1.90 -1.00
N LEU A 122 -0.28 -0.88 -1.15
CA LEU A 122 -1.34 -0.54 -0.21
C LEU A 122 -2.75 -0.93 -0.72
N LYS A 123 -2.83 -1.84 -1.69
CA LYS A 123 -4.10 -2.36 -2.23
C LYS A 123 -4.74 -3.42 -1.35
N SER A 124 -4.01 -3.95 -0.37
CA SER A 124 -4.51 -4.91 0.61
C SER A 124 -3.75 -4.79 1.93
N VAL A 125 -4.34 -5.31 3.00
CA VAL A 125 -3.68 -5.37 4.31
C VAL A 125 -2.41 -6.23 4.23
N GLN A 126 -2.48 -7.38 3.57
CA GLN A 126 -1.31 -8.26 3.38
C GLN A 126 -0.22 -7.58 2.54
N GLY A 127 -0.62 -6.83 1.49
CA GLY A 127 0.31 -6.05 0.67
C GLY A 127 1.02 -4.97 1.49
N MET A 128 0.29 -4.29 2.37
CA MET A 128 0.84 -3.29 3.28
C MET A 128 1.90 -3.90 4.21
N PHE A 129 1.59 -5.00 4.89
CA PHE A 129 2.54 -5.63 5.82
C PHE A 129 3.75 -6.24 5.10
N LYS A 130 3.57 -6.75 3.87
CA LYS A 130 4.71 -7.13 3.03
C LYS A 130 5.59 -5.94 2.68
N SER A 131 5.00 -4.79 2.33
CA SER A 131 5.78 -3.57 2.07
C SER A 131 6.47 -3.05 3.33
N ILE A 132 5.87 -3.19 4.52
CA ILE A 132 6.49 -2.88 5.81
C ILE A 132 7.73 -3.75 6.05
N ASP A 133 7.66 -5.06 5.80
CA ASP A 133 8.80 -5.98 5.94
C ASP A 133 9.94 -5.62 4.97
N GLU A 134 9.60 -5.33 3.71
CA GLU A 134 10.56 -4.86 2.69
C GLU A 134 11.21 -3.52 3.08
N MET A 135 10.43 -2.58 3.62
CA MET A 135 10.95 -1.30 4.15
C MET A 135 11.84 -1.51 5.38
N GLY A 136 11.46 -2.43 6.27
CA GLY A 136 12.28 -2.82 7.43
C GLY A 136 13.68 -3.22 6.99
N THR A 137 13.76 -4.08 5.97
CA THR A 137 15.05 -4.51 5.39
C THR A 137 15.79 -3.37 4.70
N LEU A 138 15.09 -2.55 3.90
CA LEU A 138 15.69 -1.46 3.12
C LEU A 138 16.28 -0.36 4.00
N PHE A 139 15.62 -0.06 5.13
CA PHE A 139 15.97 1.06 6.01
C PHE A 139 16.57 0.64 7.37
N HIS A 140 16.94 -0.64 7.53
CA HIS A 140 17.46 -1.20 8.78
C HIS A 140 16.53 -0.96 9.98
N ARG A 141 15.27 -1.34 9.80
CA ARG A 141 14.17 -1.30 10.80
C ARG A 141 13.49 -2.66 10.92
N GLU A 142 14.28 -3.74 10.81
CA GLU A 142 13.79 -5.12 10.80
C GLU A 142 13.03 -5.46 12.08
N GLU A 143 13.50 -4.98 13.23
CA GLU A 143 12.84 -5.25 14.52
C GLU A 143 11.45 -4.62 14.57
N GLN A 144 11.31 -3.36 14.15
CA GLN A 144 10.01 -2.66 14.11
C GLN A 144 9.08 -3.31 13.09
N ALA A 145 9.58 -3.63 11.90
CA ALA A 145 8.81 -4.26 10.86
C ALA A 145 8.30 -5.65 11.28
N GLN A 146 9.15 -6.49 11.86
CA GLN A 146 8.77 -7.82 12.34
C GLN A 146 7.74 -7.76 13.46
N ALA A 147 7.83 -6.79 14.38
CA ALA A 147 6.84 -6.60 15.43
C ALA A 147 5.44 -6.29 14.83
N LEU A 148 5.38 -5.40 13.82
CA LEU A 148 4.14 -5.05 13.14
C LEU A 148 3.56 -6.22 12.34
N VAL A 149 4.40 -6.96 11.62
CA VAL A 149 3.98 -8.16 10.86
C VAL A 149 3.43 -9.23 11.80
N GLN A 150 4.11 -9.49 12.91
CA GLN A 150 3.65 -10.46 13.91
C GLN A 150 2.29 -10.06 14.52
N GLU A 151 2.11 -8.78 14.87
CA GLU A 151 0.83 -8.27 15.38
C GLU A 151 -0.32 -8.54 14.38
N PHE A 152 -0.07 -8.27 13.10
CA PHE A 152 -1.04 -8.56 12.03
C PHE A 152 -1.34 -10.06 11.91
N GLU A 153 -0.31 -10.91 11.88
CA GLU A 153 -0.48 -12.36 11.74
C GLU A 153 -1.29 -12.94 12.90
N GLU A 154 -1.00 -12.51 14.13
CA GLU A 154 -1.73 -12.94 15.33
C GLU A 154 -3.20 -12.47 15.27
N TYR A 155 -3.45 -11.19 14.92
CA TYR A 155 -4.80 -10.67 14.77
C TYR A 155 -5.57 -11.43 13.67
N ASN A 156 -4.96 -11.60 12.49
CA ASN A 156 -5.59 -12.29 11.36
C ASN A 156 -5.92 -13.74 11.70
N ALA A 157 -5.02 -14.46 12.38
CA ALA A 157 -5.27 -15.83 12.81
C ALA A 157 -6.48 -15.91 13.77
N LEU A 158 -6.59 -15.00 14.74
CA LEU A 158 -7.73 -14.92 15.64
C LEU A 158 -9.01 -14.53 14.92
N PHE A 159 -8.95 -13.57 13.99
CA PHE A 159 -10.10 -13.13 13.19
C PHE A 159 -10.65 -14.28 12.34
N GLN A 160 -9.79 -15.03 11.64
CA GLN A 160 -10.20 -16.18 10.83
C GLN A 160 -10.79 -17.33 11.67
N GLN A 161 -10.35 -17.52 12.92
CA GLN A 161 -10.94 -18.51 13.82
C GLN A 161 -12.37 -18.15 14.28
N LYS A 162 -12.69 -16.85 14.39
CA LYS A 162 -14.04 -16.38 14.76
C LYS A 162 -15.06 -16.54 13.64
N LYS A 163 -14.59 -16.61 12.38
CA LYS A 163 -15.43 -16.72 11.20
C LYS A 163 -16.21 -18.03 11.20
N GLN A 164 -17.46 -18.00 11.63
CA GLN A 164 -18.31 -19.19 11.84
C GLN A 164 -19.39 -19.38 10.76
N SER A 165 -19.48 -18.50 9.76
CA SER A 165 -20.55 -18.58 8.76
C SER A 165 -20.18 -19.47 7.58
N GLU A 166 -21.04 -20.46 7.27
CA GLU A 166 -20.96 -21.26 6.04
C GLU A 166 -21.40 -20.48 4.78
N ASN A 167 -22.11 -19.36 4.97
CA ASN A 167 -22.62 -18.53 3.89
C ASN A 167 -21.77 -17.27 3.74
N SER A 168 -21.15 -17.13 2.57
CA SER A 168 -20.43 -15.91 2.17
C SER A 168 -21.34 -15.01 1.36
N PRO A 169 -21.74 -13.83 1.86
CA PRO A 169 -22.62 -12.92 1.12
C PRO A 169 -21.93 -12.36 -0.12
N LYS A 170 -22.71 -12.15 -1.18
CA LYS A 170 -22.26 -11.46 -2.39
C LYS A 170 -22.27 -9.96 -2.17
N VAL A 171 -21.15 -9.31 -2.39
CA VAL A 171 -20.97 -7.88 -2.09
C VAL A 171 -20.66 -7.11 -3.35
N LEU A 172 -21.45 -6.07 -3.61
CA LEU A 172 -21.14 -5.03 -4.58
C LEU A 172 -20.49 -3.85 -3.83
N ILE A 173 -19.33 -3.39 -4.29
CA ILE A 173 -18.63 -2.27 -3.67
C ILE A 173 -18.60 -1.10 -4.65
N LEU A 174 -19.16 0.04 -4.25
CA LEU A 174 -19.17 1.28 -5.02
C LEU A 174 -18.15 2.26 -4.42
N MET A 175 -17.15 2.63 -5.21
CA MET A 175 -16.18 3.66 -4.88
C MET A 175 -16.61 4.97 -5.54
N GLY A 176 -17.07 5.93 -4.75
CA GLY A 176 -17.53 7.23 -5.23
C GLY A 176 -16.37 8.20 -5.45
N LEU A 177 -16.52 8.98 -6.52
CA LEU A 177 -15.72 10.15 -6.86
C LEU A 177 -16.67 11.35 -6.98
N PRO A 178 -16.20 12.60 -6.87
CA PRO A 178 -17.09 13.74 -7.11
C PRO A 178 -17.79 13.66 -8.48
N GLY A 179 -19.11 13.47 -8.47
CA GLY A 179 -19.95 13.41 -9.67
C GLY A 179 -19.98 12.05 -10.41
N SER A 180 -19.33 11.00 -9.90
CA SER A 180 -19.37 9.66 -10.50
C SER A 180 -19.03 8.57 -9.48
N TYR A 181 -19.13 7.31 -9.88
CA TYR A 181 -18.66 6.17 -9.09
C TYR A 181 -18.14 5.05 -10.00
N VAL A 182 -17.29 4.20 -9.44
CA VAL A 182 -16.78 2.99 -10.09
C VAL A 182 -17.03 1.79 -9.15
N VAL A 183 -16.98 0.60 -9.71
CA VAL A 183 -17.02 -0.64 -8.93
C VAL A 183 -15.62 -0.98 -8.46
N ALA A 184 -15.45 -1.23 -7.17
CA ALA A 184 -14.21 -1.73 -6.59
C ALA A 184 -14.22 -3.28 -6.57
N THR A 185 -13.15 -3.88 -7.08
CA THR A 185 -12.97 -5.33 -7.15
C THR A 185 -12.24 -5.86 -5.92
N GLU A 186 -12.00 -7.16 -5.85
CA GLU A 186 -11.16 -7.79 -4.81
C GLU A 186 -9.71 -7.28 -4.80
N ASN A 187 -9.25 -6.68 -5.90
CA ASN A 187 -7.89 -6.13 -6.01
C ASN A 187 -7.75 -4.72 -5.43
N SER A 188 -8.86 -4.12 -4.97
CA SER A 188 -8.87 -2.86 -4.22
C SER A 188 -8.70 -3.13 -2.71
N TYR A 189 -8.28 -2.11 -1.96
CA TYR A 189 -8.16 -2.23 -0.51
C TYR A 189 -9.48 -2.66 0.15
N VAL A 190 -10.59 -2.01 -0.19
CA VAL A 190 -11.91 -2.35 0.37
C VAL A 190 -12.34 -3.75 -0.06
N GLY A 191 -12.08 -4.12 -1.33
CA GLY A 191 -12.36 -5.46 -1.82
C GLY A 191 -11.56 -6.53 -1.08
N SER A 192 -10.28 -6.29 -0.81
CA SER A 192 -9.44 -7.19 -0.02
C SER A 192 -9.91 -7.35 1.42
N LEU A 193 -10.44 -6.30 2.04
CA LEU A 193 -11.05 -6.37 3.36
C LEU A 193 -12.34 -7.21 3.35
N VAL A 194 -13.19 -7.04 2.32
CA VAL A 194 -14.41 -7.86 2.15
C VAL A 194 -14.06 -9.33 2.02
N GLU A 195 -13.03 -9.68 1.24
CA GLU A 195 -12.55 -11.06 1.10
C GLU A 195 -12.03 -11.60 2.46
N LEU A 196 -11.21 -10.84 3.17
CA LEU A 196 -10.73 -11.22 4.51
C LEU A 196 -11.89 -11.44 5.49
N ALA A 197 -12.90 -10.60 5.46
CA ALA A 197 -14.11 -10.73 6.26
C ALA A 197 -15.02 -11.88 5.81
N GLY A 198 -14.79 -12.47 4.62
CA GLY A 198 -15.49 -13.62 4.09
C GLY A 198 -16.65 -13.32 3.17
N GLY A 199 -16.79 -12.09 2.72
CA GLY A 199 -17.68 -11.73 1.62
C GLY A 199 -17.11 -12.15 0.27
N ILE A 200 -17.96 -12.25 -0.73
CA ILE A 200 -17.60 -12.53 -2.13
C ILE A 200 -17.87 -11.27 -2.96
N ASN A 201 -16.83 -10.66 -3.51
CA ASN A 201 -17.01 -9.56 -4.44
C ASN A 201 -17.72 -10.06 -5.70
N VAL A 202 -18.80 -9.40 -6.14
CA VAL A 202 -19.60 -9.83 -7.31
C VAL A 202 -18.85 -9.68 -8.62
N TYR A 203 -17.72 -8.96 -8.63
CA TYR A 203 -16.81 -8.80 -9.76
C TYR A 203 -15.45 -9.49 -9.55
N ALA A 204 -15.39 -10.49 -8.67
CA ALA A 204 -14.19 -11.28 -8.46
C ALA A 204 -13.73 -12.01 -9.75
N GLY A 205 -12.41 -12.18 -9.90
CA GLY A 205 -11.78 -12.87 -11.04
C GLY A 205 -11.30 -11.92 -12.15
N THR A 206 -11.23 -10.62 -11.90
CA THR A 206 -10.60 -9.62 -12.78
C THR A 206 -9.22 -9.23 -12.26
N GLU A 207 -8.37 -8.67 -13.13
CA GLU A 207 -7.07 -8.11 -12.73
C GLU A 207 -7.14 -6.62 -12.36
N ASP A 208 -8.23 -5.95 -12.77
CA ASP A 208 -8.42 -4.52 -12.52
C ASP A 208 -8.83 -4.25 -11.08
N GLU A 209 -8.34 -3.16 -10.51
CA GLU A 209 -8.70 -2.67 -9.17
C GLU A 209 -10.09 -2.03 -9.15
N PHE A 210 -10.42 -1.30 -10.23
CA PHE A 210 -11.70 -0.62 -10.41
C PHE A 210 -12.26 -0.82 -11.81
N LEU A 211 -13.58 -0.95 -11.90
CA LEU A 211 -14.31 -1.16 -13.14
C LEU A 211 -15.35 -0.08 -13.39
N ASN A 212 -15.46 0.40 -14.64
CA ASN A 212 -16.57 1.22 -15.08
C ASN A 212 -17.68 0.30 -15.59
N ILE A 213 -18.68 0.06 -14.77
CA ILE A 213 -19.79 -0.85 -15.03
C ILE A 213 -21.12 -0.08 -15.02
N ASN A 214 -22.03 -0.41 -15.93
CA ASN A 214 -23.38 0.16 -15.89
C ASN A 214 -24.22 -0.53 -14.82
N THR A 215 -25.26 0.18 -14.35
CA THR A 215 -26.10 -0.28 -13.24
C THR A 215 -26.94 -1.52 -13.59
N GLU A 216 -27.22 -1.76 -14.87
CA GLU A 216 -27.94 -2.96 -15.34
C GLU A 216 -27.12 -4.23 -15.16
N ASP A 217 -25.81 -4.18 -15.50
CA ASP A 217 -24.90 -5.29 -15.26
C ASP A 217 -24.70 -5.55 -13.74
N MET A 218 -24.64 -4.47 -12.93
CA MET A 218 -24.60 -4.60 -11.47
C MET A 218 -25.85 -5.29 -10.92
N LEU A 219 -27.03 -4.99 -11.47
CA LEU A 219 -28.29 -5.62 -11.07
C LEU A 219 -28.27 -7.13 -11.39
N ASP A 220 -27.77 -7.51 -12.57
CA ASP A 220 -27.66 -8.91 -13.00
C ASP A 220 -26.73 -9.75 -12.10
N LYS A 221 -25.78 -9.12 -11.38
CA LYS A 221 -24.92 -9.81 -10.39
C LYS A 221 -25.66 -10.24 -9.13
N ASP A 222 -26.85 -9.65 -8.88
CA ASP A 222 -27.70 -9.92 -7.72
C ASP A 222 -26.92 -9.91 -6.38
N PRO A 223 -26.35 -8.75 -5.98
CA PRO A 223 -25.64 -8.65 -4.69
C PRO A 223 -26.58 -8.80 -3.49
N ASP A 224 -26.10 -9.45 -2.44
CA ASP A 224 -26.78 -9.52 -1.15
C ASP A 224 -26.61 -8.20 -0.39
N ILE A 225 -25.45 -7.54 -0.55
CA ILE A 225 -25.06 -6.33 0.17
C ILE A 225 -24.42 -5.35 -0.82
N ILE A 226 -24.73 -4.06 -0.64
CA ILE A 226 -24.07 -2.96 -1.34
C ILE A 226 -23.30 -2.12 -0.33
N LEU A 227 -21.99 -1.99 -0.53
CA LEU A 227 -21.12 -1.12 0.27
C LEU A 227 -20.76 0.10 -0.56
N ARG A 228 -20.89 1.31 0.01
CA ARG A 228 -20.55 2.57 -0.62
C ARG A 228 -19.41 3.22 0.15
N THR A 229 -18.36 3.63 -0.53
CA THR A 229 -17.22 4.35 0.06
C THR A 229 -16.79 5.50 -0.83
N ALA A 230 -15.93 6.38 -0.33
CA ALA A 230 -15.44 7.55 -1.06
C ALA A 230 -13.94 7.45 -1.35
N HIS A 231 -13.55 7.88 -2.55
CA HIS A 231 -12.13 8.08 -2.89
C HIS A 231 -11.59 9.39 -2.29
N ALA A 232 -12.40 10.44 -2.33
CA ALA A 232 -12.11 11.77 -1.79
C ALA A 232 -13.42 12.50 -1.50
N MET A 233 -13.37 13.62 -0.78
CA MET A 233 -14.55 14.46 -0.48
C MET A 233 -15.74 13.64 0.03
N PRO A 234 -15.60 12.89 1.13
CA PRO A 234 -16.57 11.88 1.56
C PRO A 234 -17.98 12.43 1.71
N ASP A 235 -18.17 13.62 2.27
CA ASP A 235 -19.48 14.22 2.45
C ASP A 235 -20.20 14.43 1.12
N SER A 236 -19.54 15.05 0.13
CA SER A 236 -20.11 15.29 -1.21
C SER A 236 -20.37 13.98 -1.96
N VAL A 237 -19.55 12.97 -1.77
CA VAL A 237 -19.74 11.65 -2.39
C VAL A 237 -20.92 10.92 -1.77
N MET A 238 -21.11 10.98 -0.46
CA MET A 238 -22.27 10.37 0.20
C MET A 238 -23.57 11.09 -0.18
N GLU A 239 -23.57 12.42 -0.31
CA GLU A 239 -24.72 13.18 -0.87
C GLU A 239 -25.03 12.75 -2.31
N MET A 240 -24.03 12.59 -3.17
CA MET A 240 -24.18 12.09 -4.54
C MET A 240 -24.81 10.68 -4.54
N PHE A 241 -24.33 9.76 -3.71
CA PHE A 241 -24.92 8.42 -3.62
C PHE A 241 -26.37 8.46 -3.12
N ALA A 242 -26.70 9.32 -2.14
CA ALA A 242 -28.06 9.48 -1.65
C ALA A 242 -29.01 9.96 -2.77
N GLU A 243 -28.56 10.93 -3.59
CA GLU A 243 -29.30 11.41 -4.75
C GLU A 243 -29.44 10.33 -5.83
N GLU A 244 -28.34 9.65 -6.20
CA GLU A 244 -28.31 8.59 -7.22
C GLU A 244 -29.30 7.45 -6.89
N PHE A 245 -29.31 6.96 -5.64
CA PHE A 245 -30.19 5.88 -5.22
C PHE A 245 -31.68 6.27 -5.13
N VAL A 246 -31.98 7.57 -5.07
CA VAL A 246 -33.35 8.08 -5.10
C VAL A 246 -33.82 8.38 -6.52
N THR A 247 -32.95 8.96 -7.35
CA THR A 247 -33.35 9.48 -8.68
C THR A 247 -33.24 8.46 -9.79
N ASN A 248 -32.31 7.51 -9.68
CA ASN A 248 -32.13 6.43 -10.65
C ASN A 248 -32.98 5.21 -10.26
N ASP A 249 -34.11 5.05 -10.93
CA ASP A 249 -35.12 4.02 -10.64
C ASP A 249 -34.60 2.58 -10.66
N ILE A 250 -33.46 2.28 -11.31
CA ILE A 250 -32.93 0.93 -11.40
C ILE A 250 -32.50 0.39 -10.03
N TRP A 251 -32.00 1.25 -9.11
CA TRP A 251 -31.56 0.84 -7.79
C TRP A 251 -32.65 0.19 -6.94
N LYS A 252 -33.91 0.59 -7.12
CA LYS A 252 -35.03 0.01 -6.38
C LYS A 252 -35.31 -1.47 -6.70
N HIS A 253 -34.72 -1.99 -7.80
CA HIS A 253 -34.86 -3.39 -8.21
C HIS A 253 -33.74 -4.29 -7.65
N PHE A 254 -32.76 -3.72 -6.97
CA PHE A 254 -31.75 -4.49 -6.29
C PHE A 254 -32.32 -5.10 -5.00
N ARG A 255 -32.16 -6.42 -4.84
CA ARG A 255 -32.58 -7.13 -3.62
C ARG A 255 -31.93 -6.53 -2.38
N ALA A 256 -30.65 -6.14 -2.45
CA ALA A 256 -29.94 -5.45 -1.38
C ALA A 256 -30.62 -4.12 -0.99
N VAL A 257 -31.14 -3.36 -1.95
CA VAL A 257 -31.85 -2.10 -1.69
C VAL A 257 -33.22 -2.36 -1.08
N GLU A 258 -33.99 -3.33 -1.62
CA GLU A 258 -35.30 -3.72 -1.10
C GLU A 258 -35.21 -4.23 0.35
N SER A 259 -34.14 -4.95 0.71
CA SER A 259 -33.93 -5.48 2.06
C SER A 259 -33.20 -4.52 3.01
N GLY A 260 -32.80 -3.32 2.54
CA GLY A 260 -32.09 -2.35 3.34
C GLY A 260 -30.61 -2.68 3.61
N GLN A 261 -30.03 -3.57 2.79
CA GLN A 261 -28.62 -4.02 2.91
C GLN A 261 -27.68 -3.11 2.09
N VAL A 262 -27.79 -1.80 2.30
CA VAL A 262 -26.94 -0.77 1.67
C VAL A 262 -26.27 0.03 2.77
N TYR A 263 -24.95 0.06 2.78
CA TYR A 263 -24.17 0.65 3.87
C TYR A 263 -23.14 1.65 3.36
N ASP A 264 -23.06 2.78 4.05
CA ASP A 264 -22.01 3.78 3.85
C ASP A 264 -20.82 3.48 4.77
N LEU A 265 -19.65 3.34 4.18
CA LEU A 265 -18.42 3.02 4.89
C LEU A 265 -17.63 4.29 5.21
N SER A 266 -17.01 4.33 6.40
CA SER A 266 -16.14 5.41 6.84
C SER A 266 -14.94 5.57 5.91
N TYR A 267 -14.66 6.78 5.41
CA TYR A 267 -13.47 7.08 4.63
C TYR A 267 -12.17 6.76 5.40
N ALA A 268 -12.15 6.99 6.71
CA ALA A 268 -10.97 6.75 7.55
C ALA A 268 -10.54 5.27 7.58
N ASP A 269 -11.50 4.35 7.43
CA ASP A 269 -11.26 2.91 7.51
C ASP A 269 -11.24 2.24 6.14
N PHE A 270 -11.98 2.81 5.17
CA PHE A 270 -12.28 2.20 3.87
C PHE A 270 -11.92 3.12 2.69
N GLY A 271 -10.90 3.96 2.85
CA GLY A 271 -10.39 4.79 1.76
C GLY A 271 -9.64 3.99 0.70
N MET A 272 -8.79 4.67 -0.06
CA MET A 272 -8.08 4.09 -1.21
C MET A 272 -6.91 3.18 -0.86
N SER A 273 -6.35 3.30 0.35
CA SER A 273 -5.12 2.62 0.73
C SER A 273 -5.26 1.91 2.06
N ALA A 274 -4.67 0.73 2.15
CA ALA A 274 -4.50 0.03 3.42
C ALA A 274 -3.82 0.93 4.45
N ASN A 275 -4.33 0.88 5.67
CA ASN A 275 -3.86 1.67 6.80
C ASN A 275 -4.01 0.87 8.11
N PHE A 276 -3.53 1.42 9.21
CA PHE A 276 -3.55 0.73 10.52
C PHE A 276 -4.94 0.65 11.20
N ASN A 277 -5.98 1.18 10.56
CA ASN A 277 -7.37 0.98 11.03
C ASN A 277 -8.00 -0.35 10.53
N TYR A 278 -7.24 -1.21 9.86
CA TYR A 278 -7.74 -2.45 9.24
C TYR A 278 -8.48 -3.36 10.23
N GLN A 279 -8.08 -3.40 11.50
CA GLN A 279 -8.76 -4.20 12.53
C GLN A 279 -10.19 -3.70 12.73
N ARG A 280 -10.38 -2.38 12.91
CA ARG A 280 -11.71 -1.76 13.05
C ARG A 280 -12.54 -1.92 11.77
N ALA A 281 -11.91 -1.81 10.60
CA ALA A 281 -12.58 -2.05 9.32
C ALA A 281 -13.09 -3.50 9.21
N LEU A 282 -12.30 -4.49 9.61
CA LEU A 282 -12.69 -5.90 9.60
C LEU A 282 -13.80 -6.20 10.61
N ASP A 283 -13.74 -5.63 11.82
CA ASP A 283 -14.81 -5.76 12.82
C ASP A 283 -16.12 -5.17 12.29
N THR A 284 -16.06 -3.99 11.64
CA THR A 284 -17.24 -3.37 11.00
C THR A 284 -17.80 -4.27 9.89
N LEU A 285 -16.95 -4.82 9.03
CA LEU A 285 -17.41 -5.72 7.97
C LEU A 285 -18.01 -7.02 8.52
N GLU A 286 -17.44 -7.59 9.58
CA GLU A 286 -18.02 -8.77 10.23
C GLU A 286 -19.45 -8.48 10.72
N GLU A 287 -19.69 -7.29 11.27
CA GLU A 287 -21.03 -6.89 11.68
C GLU A 287 -21.99 -6.72 10.50
N LEU A 288 -21.57 -6.03 9.43
CA LEU A 288 -22.40 -5.76 8.26
C LEU A 288 -22.68 -6.99 7.42
N LEU A 289 -21.70 -7.86 7.21
CA LEU A 289 -21.83 -9.04 6.36
C LEU A 289 -22.71 -10.14 7.00
N TYR A 290 -22.82 -10.17 8.34
CA TYR A 290 -23.47 -11.26 9.06
C TYR A 290 -24.57 -10.78 10.05
N ALA A 291 -25.09 -9.57 9.85
CA ALA A 291 -26.14 -8.99 10.71
C ALA A 291 -27.37 -9.89 10.85
N ASP A 292 -27.84 -10.46 9.74
CA ASP A 292 -29.05 -11.30 9.71
C ASP A 292 -28.86 -12.66 10.39
N SER A 293 -27.62 -13.19 10.41
CA SER A 293 -27.32 -14.46 11.07
C SER A 293 -27.35 -14.37 12.61
N ARG A 294 -27.24 -13.16 13.16
CA ARG A 294 -27.24 -12.91 14.62
C ARG A 294 -28.63 -12.64 15.17
N THR A 295 -29.60 -12.30 14.32
CA THR A 295 -31.00 -12.02 14.74
C THR A 295 -31.93 -13.24 14.68
N GLY A 296 -31.42 -14.38 14.22
CA GLY A 296 -32.14 -15.63 14.05
C GLY A 296 -32.00 -16.61 15.23
N VAL A 297 -32.27 -16.13 16.49
CA VAL A 297 -32.48 -16.98 17.68
C VAL A 297 -33.81 -16.75 18.26
#